data_832dd2fcbc34842954faaa6a4abdf97f
#
_entry.id   832dd2fcbc34842954faaa6a4abdf97f
#
_cell.length_a   1.000
_cell.length_b   1.000
_cell.length_c   1.000
_cell.angle_alpha   90.00
_cell.angle_beta   90.00
_cell.angle_gamma   90.00
#
_symmetry.space_group_name_H-M   'P 1'
#
loop_
_entity.id
_entity.type
_entity.pdbx_description
1 polymer ?
#
loop_
_entity_poly.entity_id
_entity_poly.type
_entity_poly.pdbx_seq_one_letter_code
_entity_poly.pdbx_strand_id
1 'polypeptide(L)'
;MKIGFDAKRAYSNAAGLGNFSRNSISALVRQYPDDQYFLFNPGASKPLYMTPNSTVEVRPANFWWKFWKSMWRRYHISSLVKQAQLDIYHGLSHELPVSIEKTGVKLIVTIHDLIYLRYPEFYPTIDRKIYDTKFRHGCKAAHHIHAISEQTKRDVMELFAIPEEKISVIYQSINPIFFEEVSPERKQEMRKKYQLPKKFILSVGTVEPRKNLLALLEGMTLSKTYVPVVVVGKSTDYQHKVQKFIEADLNRLFVYFLPRIQDDELAALYQMADVMVYPSLFEGFGLPVAEAQASGCPVITSNTSSLPEVGGNAAKYVNPEKPEEIGKVLKSLLANQAGRESLIAKGRINAQRFTPENFAKQFKQLYNNLLND
;
A
#
# COMPACT_ATOMS: atom_id res chain seq x y z
N MET A 1 21.65 -2.63 -16.82
CA MET A 1 20.79 -3.81 -16.87
C MET A 1 19.56 -3.53 -17.72
N LYS A 2 18.97 -4.56 -18.33
CA LYS A 2 17.67 -4.49 -19.01
C LYS A 2 16.59 -5.13 -18.11
N ILE A 3 15.70 -4.31 -17.57
CA ILE A 3 14.72 -4.73 -16.57
C ILE A 3 13.31 -4.58 -17.13
N GLY A 4 12.53 -5.65 -17.17
CA GLY A 4 11.13 -5.65 -17.58
C GLY A 4 10.17 -5.65 -16.39
N PHE A 5 9.13 -4.82 -16.42
CA PHE A 5 8.08 -4.78 -15.39
C PHE A 5 6.71 -5.11 -15.95
N ASP A 6 5.93 -5.94 -15.26
CA ASP A 6 4.49 -5.97 -15.45
C ASP A 6 3.88 -4.64 -14.95
N ALA A 7 3.71 -3.71 -15.87
CA ALA A 7 3.27 -2.35 -15.57
C ALA A 7 1.74 -2.16 -15.60
N LYS A 8 0.93 -3.22 -15.80
CA LYS A 8 -0.54 -3.11 -15.85
C LYS A 8 -1.10 -2.27 -14.71
N ARG A 9 -0.67 -2.54 -13.48
CA ARG A 9 -1.19 -1.86 -12.29
C ARG A 9 -0.78 -0.40 -12.24
N ALA A 10 0.41 -0.03 -12.70
CA ALA A 10 0.84 1.36 -12.76
C ALA A 10 -0.12 2.20 -13.60
N TYR A 11 -0.55 1.69 -14.75
CA TYR A 11 -1.40 2.41 -15.70
C TYR A 11 -2.89 2.35 -15.38
N SER A 12 -3.39 1.28 -14.74
CA SER A 12 -4.83 1.02 -14.65
C SER A 12 -5.39 0.94 -13.23
N ASN A 13 -4.56 0.95 -12.20
CA ASN A 13 -5.00 0.79 -10.82
C ASN A 13 -4.72 2.05 -9.99
N ALA A 14 -5.79 2.65 -9.47
CA ALA A 14 -5.69 3.84 -8.64
C ALA A 14 -5.45 3.53 -7.14
N ALA A 15 -5.48 2.26 -6.71
CA ALA A 15 -5.32 1.83 -5.31
C ALA A 15 -3.86 1.43 -4.99
N GLY A 16 -3.62 0.84 -3.83
CA GLY A 16 -2.30 0.50 -3.29
C GLY A 16 -1.36 -0.22 -4.26
N LEU A 17 -1.84 -1.25 -4.97
CA LEU A 17 -1.03 -1.97 -5.98
C LEU A 17 -0.56 -1.07 -7.13
N GLY A 18 -1.39 -0.11 -7.54
CA GLY A 18 -1.03 0.87 -8.56
C GLY A 18 -0.02 1.88 -8.04
N ASN A 19 -0.21 2.39 -6.83
CA ASN A 19 0.73 3.29 -6.16
C ASN A 19 2.09 2.62 -6.00
N PHE A 20 2.12 1.38 -5.50
CA PHE A 20 3.35 0.60 -5.40
C PHE A 20 4.06 0.49 -6.76
N SER A 21 3.34 0.07 -7.82
CA SER A 21 3.94 -0.09 -9.14
C SER A 21 4.51 1.22 -9.70
N ARG A 22 3.78 2.34 -9.55
CA ARG A 22 4.24 3.67 -9.98
C ARG A 22 5.46 4.12 -9.19
N ASN A 23 5.40 4.05 -7.88
CA ASN A 23 6.50 4.47 -6.99
C ASN A 23 7.75 3.63 -7.24
N SER A 24 7.60 2.30 -7.41
CA SER A 24 8.73 1.39 -7.68
C SER A 24 9.42 1.71 -9.00
N ILE A 25 8.66 1.85 -10.09
CA ILE A 25 9.23 2.19 -11.41
C ILE A 25 9.88 3.58 -11.36
N SER A 26 9.18 4.58 -10.83
CA SER A 26 9.69 5.95 -10.76
C SER A 26 10.96 6.08 -9.90
N ALA A 27 11.01 5.39 -8.77
CA ALA A 27 12.18 5.38 -7.89
C ALA A 27 13.40 4.77 -8.58
N LEU A 28 13.25 3.63 -9.24
CA LEU A 28 14.33 2.96 -9.95
C LEU A 28 14.83 3.75 -11.16
N VAL A 29 13.90 4.24 -11.99
CA VAL A 29 14.24 5.05 -13.19
C VAL A 29 14.96 6.33 -12.79
N ARG A 30 14.54 6.99 -11.71
CA ARG A 30 15.16 8.22 -11.22
C ARG A 30 16.55 7.97 -10.64
N GLN A 31 16.72 6.89 -9.86
CA GLN A 31 17.95 6.62 -9.14
C GLN A 31 19.02 5.94 -10.00
N TYR A 32 18.59 5.17 -11.02
CA TYR A 32 19.48 4.39 -11.90
C TYR A 32 19.12 4.62 -13.38
N PRO A 33 19.33 5.84 -13.89
CA PRO A 33 18.94 6.23 -15.26
C PRO A 33 19.72 5.50 -16.36
N ASP A 34 20.89 4.91 -16.05
CA ASP A 34 21.70 4.15 -16.99
C ASP A 34 21.17 2.74 -17.26
N ASP A 35 20.24 2.25 -16.43
CA ASP A 35 19.56 0.99 -16.69
C ASP A 35 18.42 1.17 -17.73
N GLN A 36 18.14 0.14 -18.49
CA GLN A 36 17.04 0.15 -19.47
C GLN A 36 15.80 -0.50 -18.88
N TYR A 37 14.68 0.20 -18.89
CA TYR A 37 13.43 -0.26 -18.30
C TYR A 37 12.36 -0.48 -19.36
N PHE A 38 11.78 -1.69 -19.38
CA PHE A 38 10.71 -2.11 -20.30
C PHE A 38 9.41 -2.25 -19.52
N LEU A 39 8.40 -1.46 -19.86
CA LEU A 39 7.12 -1.41 -19.17
C LEU A 39 6.05 -2.16 -19.99
N PHE A 40 5.73 -3.38 -19.61
CA PHE A 40 4.72 -4.19 -20.26
C PHE A 40 3.31 -3.73 -19.88
N ASN A 41 2.69 -2.93 -20.74
CA ASN A 41 1.38 -2.32 -20.55
C ASN A 41 0.35 -2.93 -21.52
N PRO A 42 -0.68 -3.68 -21.04
CA PRO A 42 -1.73 -4.21 -21.90
C PRO A 42 -2.69 -3.14 -22.45
N GLY A 43 -2.45 -1.87 -22.11
CA GLY A 43 -3.26 -0.72 -22.51
C GLY A 43 -4.35 -0.39 -21.49
N ALA A 44 -4.39 0.87 -21.06
CA ALA A 44 -5.44 1.46 -20.23
C ALA A 44 -6.21 2.49 -21.08
N SER A 45 -7.53 2.57 -20.88
CA SER A 45 -8.39 3.56 -21.56
C SER A 45 -8.11 4.99 -21.09
N LYS A 46 -7.80 5.12 -19.78
CA LYS A 46 -7.35 6.38 -19.16
C LYS A 46 -6.12 6.04 -18.33
N PRO A 47 -4.90 6.27 -18.84
CA PRO A 47 -3.68 5.91 -18.11
C PRO A 47 -3.49 6.82 -16.90
N LEU A 48 -3.22 6.21 -15.75
CA LEU A 48 -2.94 6.89 -14.47
C LEU A 48 -1.45 7.19 -14.28
N TYR A 49 -0.61 6.78 -15.22
CA TYR A 49 0.83 6.90 -15.14
C TYR A 49 1.37 7.46 -16.45
N MET A 50 2.18 8.49 -16.33
CA MET A 50 2.96 9.02 -17.47
C MET A 50 4.24 8.19 -17.58
N THR A 51 4.44 7.59 -18.74
CA THR A 51 5.64 6.79 -19.03
C THR A 51 6.87 7.70 -19.02
N PRO A 52 7.88 7.42 -18.17
CA PRO A 52 9.11 8.20 -18.20
C PRO A 52 9.81 8.08 -19.56
N ASN A 53 10.34 9.18 -20.09
CA ASN A 53 10.97 9.24 -21.42
C ASN A 53 12.17 8.28 -21.57
N SER A 54 12.82 7.92 -20.46
CA SER A 54 13.96 6.99 -20.42
C SER A 54 13.53 5.52 -20.40
N THR A 55 12.24 5.20 -20.60
CA THR A 55 11.73 3.84 -20.53
C THR A 55 11.09 3.41 -21.87
N VAL A 56 11.08 2.10 -22.12
CA VAL A 56 10.44 1.51 -23.31
C VAL A 56 9.07 0.96 -22.91
N GLU A 57 8.00 1.57 -23.39
CA GLU A 57 6.65 1.04 -23.20
C GLU A 57 6.34 -0.03 -24.23
N VAL A 58 6.06 -1.25 -23.77
CA VAL A 58 5.71 -2.41 -24.60
C VAL A 58 4.20 -2.64 -24.54
N ARG A 59 3.51 -2.45 -25.67
CA ARG A 59 2.06 -2.62 -25.83
C ARG A 59 1.69 -3.72 -26.80
N PRO A 60 0.45 -4.26 -26.73
CA PRO A 60 -0.08 -5.13 -27.78
C PRO A 60 -0.05 -4.47 -29.15
N ALA A 61 0.70 -5.03 -30.10
CA ALA A 61 0.82 -4.50 -31.45
C ALA A 61 -0.42 -4.86 -32.29
N ASN A 62 -0.93 -6.09 -32.18
CA ASN A 62 -1.98 -6.61 -33.02
C ASN A 62 -3.38 -6.32 -32.46
N PHE A 63 -4.35 -6.14 -33.36
CA PHE A 63 -5.76 -5.89 -33.04
C PHE A 63 -6.33 -6.92 -32.05
N TRP A 64 -6.11 -8.21 -32.28
CA TRP A 64 -6.58 -9.28 -31.42
C TRP A 64 -6.09 -9.16 -29.97
N TRP A 65 -4.81 -8.82 -29.76
CA TRP A 65 -4.25 -8.64 -28.43
C TRP A 65 -4.77 -7.40 -27.70
N LYS A 66 -5.22 -6.37 -28.44
CA LYS A 66 -5.89 -5.20 -27.84
C LYS A 66 -7.23 -5.56 -27.21
N PHE A 67 -7.94 -6.54 -27.78
CA PHE A 67 -9.17 -7.08 -27.19
C PHE A 67 -8.88 -8.06 -26.06
N TRP A 68 -7.93 -8.96 -26.23
CA TRP A 68 -7.59 -10.04 -25.30
C TRP A 68 -6.44 -9.66 -24.37
N LYS A 69 -6.50 -8.48 -23.75
CA LYS A 69 -5.45 -7.91 -22.88
C LYS A 69 -4.95 -8.87 -21.79
N SER A 70 -5.87 -9.61 -21.17
CA SER A 70 -5.54 -10.61 -20.14
C SER A 70 -4.75 -11.78 -20.70
N MET A 71 -5.10 -12.24 -21.90
CA MET A 71 -4.42 -13.34 -22.60
C MET A 71 -3.04 -12.90 -23.10
N TRP A 72 -2.94 -11.68 -23.63
CA TRP A 72 -1.65 -11.10 -24.02
C TRP A 72 -0.68 -11.08 -22.84
N ARG A 73 -1.13 -10.55 -21.71
CA ARG A 73 -0.32 -10.49 -20.48
C ARG A 73 0.09 -11.89 -19.97
N ARG A 74 -0.81 -12.84 -20.11
CA ARG A 74 -0.59 -14.21 -19.59
C ARG A 74 0.31 -15.06 -20.48
N TYR A 75 0.20 -14.94 -21.79
CA TYR A 75 0.81 -15.88 -22.73
C TYR A 75 1.80 -15.27 -23.72
N HIS A 76 1.65 -13.97 -24.05
CA HIS A 76 2.47 -13.35 -25.10
C HIS A 76 3.70 -12.60 -24.55
N ILE A 77 3.64 -12.13 -23.30
CA ILE A 77 4.76 -11.39 -22.70
C ILE A 77 6.04 -12.23 -22.67
N SER A 78 5.98 -13.54 -22.43
CA SER A 78 7.17 -14.41 -22.39
C SER A 78 7.97 -14.37 -23.69
N SER A 79 7.31 -14.33 -24.86
CA SER A 79 8.00 -14.19 -26.16
C SER A 79 8.65 -12.81 -26.34
N LEU A 80 7.97 -11.75 -25.88
CA LEU A 80 8.50 -10.37 -25.97
C LEU A 80 9.69 -10.16 -25.03
N VAL A 81 9.66 -10.75 -23.85
CA VAL A 81 10.77 -10.76 -22.87
C VAL A 81 12.01 -11.40 -23.48
N LYS A 82 11.85 -12.55 -24.13
CA LYS A 82 12.94 -13.23 -24.84
C LYS A 82 13.47 -12.38 -26.00
N GLN A 83 12.60 -11.79 -26.79
CA GLN A 83 12.97 -10.94 -27.92
C GLN A 83 13.73 -9.68 -27.48
N ALA A 84 13.32 -9.06 -26.36
CA ALA A 84 13.98 -7.89 -25.79
C ALA A 84 15.33 -8.19 -25.13
N GLN A 85 15.67 -9.49 -24.93
CA GLN A 85 16.88 -9.94 -24.25
C GLN A 85 17.04 -9.28 -22.86
N LEU A 86 15.99 -9.36 -22.04
CA LEU A 86 16.03 -8.80 -20.71
C LEU A 86 16.95 -9.59 -19.78
N ASP A 87 17.61 -8.90 -18.87
CA ASP A 87 18.36 -9.54 -17.77
C ASP A 87 17.40 -10.00 -16.67
N ILE A 88 16.40 -9.16 -16.34
CA ILE A 88 15.44 -9.41 -15.27
C ILE A 88 14.02 -9.12 -15.77
N TYR A 89 13.07 -9.96 -15.36
CA TYR A 89 11.63 -9.65 -15.43
C TYR A 89 11.03 -9.67 -14.03
N HIS A 90 10.40 -8.56 -13.64
CA HIS A 90 9.80 -8.38 -12.32
C HIS A 90 8.29 -8.22 -12.42
N GLY A 91 7.56 -9.20 -11.91
CA GLY A 91 6.11 -9.14 -11.71
C GLY A 91 5.76 -8.34 -10.45
N LEU A 92 5.33 -7.09 -10.62
CA LEU A 92 5.08 -6.16 -9.49
C LEU A 92 3.81 -6.45 -8.68
N SER A 93 2.98 -7.41 -9.07
CA SER A 93 1.68 -7.64 -8.43
C SER A 93 1.25 -9.11 -8.46
N HIS A 94 1.93 -9.93 -7.67
CA HIS A 94 1.64 -11.36 -7.38
C HIS A 94 1.72 -12.33 -8.56
N GLU A 95 1.89 -11.87 -9.79
CA GLU A 95 1.73 -12.70 -10.98
C GLU A 95 2.96 -12.64 -11.87
N LEU A 96 3.28 -13.79 -12.49
CA LEU A 96 4.21 -13.92 -13.61
C LEU A 96 3.48 -14.50 -14.83
N PRO A 97 3.89 -14.16 -16.07
CA PRO A 97 3.36 -14.77 -17.29
C PRO A 97 3.60 -16.29 -17.31
N VAL A 98 2.72 -17.02 -17.99
CA VAL A 98 2.87 -18.47 -18.16
C VAL A 98 4.10 -18.77 -19.04
N SER A 99 4.84 -19.80 -18.69
CA SER A 99 6.05 -20.25 -19.41
C SER A 99 7.19 -19.23 -19.47
N ILE A 100 7.17 -18.18 -18.62
CA ILE A 100 8.24 -17.19 -18.59
C ILE A 100 9.57 -17.80 -18.10
N GLU A 101 9.50 -18.86 -17.29
CA GLU A 101 10.65 -19.64 -16.83
C GLU A 101 11.46 -20.26 -17.97
N LYS A 102 10.85 -20.42 -19.15
CA LYS A 102 11.51 -20.96 -20.36
C LYS A 102 12.29 -19.91 -21.14
N THR A 103 12.28 -18.66 -20.70
CA THR A 103 12.96 -17.54 -21.41
C THR A 103 14.44 -17.43 -21.07
N GLY A 104 14.89 -18.02 -19.96
CA GLY A 104 16.25 -17.88 -19.42
C GLY A 104 16.52 -16.56 -18.68
N VAL A 105 15.52 -15.70 -18.56
CA VAL A 105 15.58 -14.41 -17.86
C VAL A 105 15.44 -14.64 -16.35
N LYS A 106 16.19 -13.91 -15.54
CA LYS A 106 16.01 -13.95 -14.07
C LYS A 106 14.65 -13.36 -13.68
N LEU A 107 13.89 -14.07 -12.86
CA LEU A 107 12.49 -13.78 -12.55
C LEU A 107 12.33 -13.38 -11.09
N ILE A 108 11.66 -12.24 -10.87
CA ILE A 108 11.24 -11.78 -9.55
C ILE A 108 9.73 -11.59 -9.54
N VAL A 109 9.08 -11.95 -8.44
CA VAL A 109 7.68 -11.63 -8.19
C VAL A 109 7.54 -10.91 -6.85
N THR A 110 6.78 -9.80 -6.85
CA THR A 110 6.39 -9.12 -5.60
C THR A 110 5.09 -9.71 -5.07
N ILE A 111 5.10 -10.12 -3.81
CA ILE A 111 3.92 -10.55 -3.06
C ILE A 111 3.57 -9.44 -2.05
N HIS A 112 2.34 -8.91 -2.14
CA HIS A 112 1.87 -7.84 -1.27
C HIS A 112 1.22 -8.36 0.00
N ASP A 113 0.40 -9.38 -0.13
CA ASP A 113 -0.26 -10.05 0.99
C ASP A 113 -0.83 -11.40 0.54
N LEU A 114 -1.25 -12.19 1.52
CA LEU A 114 -2.04 -13.41 1.34
C LEU A 114 -3.31 -13.34 2.20
N ILE A 115 -3.92 -12.15 2.29
CA ILE A 115 -5.12 -11.91 3.10
C ILE A 115 -6.26 -12.84 2.70
N TYR A 116 -6.40 -13.15 1.42
CA TYR A 116 -7.45 -14.06 0.92
C TYR A 116 -7.36 -15.49 1.49
N LEU A 117 -6.19 -15.88 2.04
CA LEU A 117 -5.99 -17.16 2.75
C LEU A 117 -6.15 -17.00 4.27
N ARG A 118 -5.67 -15.88 4.85
CA ARG A 118 -5.76 -15.60 6.29
C ARG A 118 -7.18 -15.24 6.72
N TYR A 119 -7.90 -14.49 5.87
CA TYR A 119 -9.26 -14.00 6.11
C TYR A 119 -10.15 -14.29 4.89
N PRO A 120 -10.44 -15.57 4.64
CA PRO A 120 -11.20 -16.00 3.46
C PRO A 120 -12.60 -15.40 3.37
N GLU A 121 -13.17 -14.98 4.50
CA GLU A 121 -14.49 -14.34 4.59
C GLU A 121 -14.55 -12.96 3.90
N PHE A 122 -13.43 -12.30 3.70
CA PHE A 122 -13.38 -11.00 3.00
C PHE A 122 -13.36 -11.14 1.48
N TYR A 123 -13.29 -12.37 0.94
CA TYR A 123 -13.14 -12.60 -0.49
C TYR A 123 -14.13 -13.64 -1.03
N PRO A 124 -14.74 -13.40 -2.21
CA PRO A 124 -15.56 -14.42 -2.88
C PRO A 124 -14.73 -15.69 -3.16
N THR A 125 -15.36 -16.85 -3.03
CA THR A 125 -14.68 -18.16 -3.20
C THR A 125 -14.02 -18.31 -4.57
N ILE A 126 -14.63 -17.78 -5.64
CA ILE A 126 -14.08 -17.84 -7.00
C ILE A 126 -12.81 -17.02 -7.08
N ASP A 127 -12.81 -15.80 -6.53
CA ASP A 127 -11.64 -14.92 -6.55
C ASP A 127 -10.48 -15.54 -5.77
N ARG A 128 -10.75 -16.16 -4.61
CA ARG A 128 -9.74 -16.88 -3.81
C ARG A 128 -9.04 -17.98 -4.62
N LYS A 129 -9.80 -18.81 -5.35
CA LYS A 129 -9.24 -19.87 -6.20
C LYS A 129 -8.37 -19.31 -7.33
N ILE A 130 -8.81 -18.20 -7.93
CA ILE A 130 -8.05 -17.53 -9.00
C ILE A 130 -6.75 -16.95 -8.45
N TYR A 131 -6.80 -16.27 -7.30
CA TYR A 131 -5.62 -15.69 -6.64
C TYR A 131 -4.65 -16.79 -6.22
N ASP A 132 -5.12 -17.85 -5.56
CA ASP A 132 -4.29 -18.96 -5.13
C ASP A 132 -3.52 -19.59 -6.29
N THR A 133 -4.21 -19.92 -7.39
CA THR A 133 -3.56 -20.47 -8.59
C THR A 133 -2.48 -19.55 -9.15
N LYS A 134 -2.78 -18.25 -9.26
CA LYS A 134 -1.85 -17.29 -9.86
C LYS A 134 -0.65 -16.99 -8.97
N PHE A 135 -0.87 -16.82 -7.68
CA PHE A 135 0.18 -16.45 -6.72
C PHE A 135 1.14 -17.63 -6.51
N ARG A 136 0.61 -18.87 -6.37
CA ARG A 136 1.44 -20.08 -6.30
C ARG A 136 2.25 -20.26 -7.57
N HIS A 137 1.65 -20.04 -8.75
CA HIS A 137 2.39 -20.08 -10.01
C HIS A 137 3.52 -19.05 -10.02
N GLY A 138 3.23 -17.78 -9.66
CA GLY A 138 4.23 -16.72 -9.59
C GLY A 138 5.39 -17.05 -8.65
N CYS A 139 5.08 -17.51 -7.42
CA CYS A 139 6.09 -17.90 -6.43
C CYS A 139 6.93 -19.11 -6.88
N LYS A 140 6.31 -20.09 -7.54
CA LYS A 140 7.01 -21.28 -8.05
C LYS A 140 7.95 -20.93 -9.20
N ALA A 141 7.47 -20.15 -10.16
CA ALA A 141 8.23 -19.77 -11.37
C ALA A 141 9.35 -18.76 -11.10
N ALA A 142 9.20 -17.89 -10.09
CA ALA A 142 10.20 -16.88 -9.74
C ALA A 142 11.52 -17.53 -9.29
N HIS A 143 12.65 -16.94 -9.66
CA HIS A 143 13.96 -17.25 -9.06
C HIS A 143 14.04 -16.64 -7.65
N HIS A 144 13.46 -15.45 -7.46
CA HIS A 144 13.41 -14.79 -6.17
C HIS A 144 12.05 -14.11 -5.92
N ILE A 145 11.63 -14.07 -4.66
CA ILE A 145 10.38 -13.47 -4.23
C ILE A 145 10.69 -12.22 -3.41
N HIS A 146 10.11 -11.11 -3.80
CA HIS A 146 10.07 -9.92 -2.98
C HIS A 146 8.78 -9.91 -2.15
N ALA A 147 8.91 -9.95 -0.82
CA ALA A 147 7.83 -9.70 0.12
C ALA A 147 7.88 -8.24 0.61
N ILE A 148 6.71 -7.59 0.68
CA ILE A 148 6.66 -6.15 1.06
C ILE A 148 6.77 -5.93 2.57
N SER A 149 6.75 -7.00 3.37
CA SER A 149 6.85 -6.98 4.83
C SER A 149 7.33 -8.33 5.36
N GLU A 150 7.84 -8.34 6.59
CA GLU A 150 8.17 -9.59 7.30
C GLU A 150 6.92 -10.45 7.52
N GLN A 151 5.75 -9.83 7.74
CA GLN A 151 4.49 -10.57 7.81
C GLN A 151 4.21 -11.28 6.49
N THR A 152 4.33 -10.60 5.35
CA THR A 152 4.11 -11.22 4.04
C THR A 152 5.13 -12.34 3.76
N LYS A 153 6.39 -12.16 4.17
CA LYS A 153 7.42 -13.21 4.09
C LYS A 153 6.99 -14.44 4.88
N ARG A 154 6.58 -14.28 6.15
CA ARG A 154 6.07 -15.39 6.98
C ARG A 154 4.89 -16.09 6.33
N ASP A 155 3.94 -15.33 5.78
CA ASP A 155 2.76 -15.89 5.11
C ASP A 155 3.14 -16.71 3.87
N VAL A 156 4.09 -16.25 3.06
CA VAL A 156 4.59 -16.99 1.88
C VAL A 156 5.29 -18.27 2.29
N MET A 157 6.12 -18.23 3.32
CA MET A 157 6.79 -19.43 3.86
C MET A 157 5.78 -20.45 4.39
N GLU A 158 4.84 -20.01 5.21
CA GLU A 158 3.86 -20.87 5.87
C GLU A 158 2.81 -21.44 4.89
N LEU A 159 2.18 -20.56 4.07
CA LEU A 159 1.01 -20.93 3.28
C LEU A 159 1.37 -21.50 1.91
N PHE A 160 2.56 -21.19 1.39
CA PHE A 160 3.04 -21.69 0.10
C PHE A 160 4.22 -22.67 0.21
N ALA A 161 4.73 -22.92 1.41
CA ALA A 161 5.91 -23.75 1.67
C ALA A 161 7.14 -23.34 0.83
N ILE A 162 7.36 -22.04 0.68
CA ILE A 162 8.52 -21.49 -0.01
C ILE A 162 9.67 -21.35 0.99
N PRO A 163 10.90 -21.78 0.67
CA PRO A 163 12.04 -21.69 1.53
C PRO A 163 12.48 -20.23 1.73
N GLU A 164 13.00 -19.93 2.93
CA GLU A 164 13.33 -18.57 3.36
C GLU A 164 14.35 -17.87 2.47
N GLU A 165 15.37 -18.59 2.03
CA GLU A 165 16.46 -18.09 1.17
C GLU A 165 15.96 -17.57 -0.18
N LYS A 166 14.78 -17.98 -0.63
CA LYS A 166 14.14 -17.51 -1.85
C LYS A 166 13.39 -16.18 -1.67
N ILE A 167 13.32 -15.64 -0.44
CA ILE A 167 12.46 -14.49 -0.12
C ILE A 167 13.27 -13.37 0.52
N SER A 168 13.26 -12.19 -0.09
CA SER A 168 13.77 -10.96 0.53
C SER A 168 12.64 -10.00 0.87
N VAL A 169 12.78 -9.32 2.01
CA VAL A 169 11.88 -8.23 2.40
C VAL A 169 12.48 -6.90 1.99
N ILE A 170 11.74 -6.14 1.20
CA ILE A 170 12.03 -4.74 0.89
C ILE A 170 10.74 -3.96 1.17
N TYR A 171 10.80 -3.04 2.11
CA TYR A 171 9.63 -2.23 2.47
C TYR A 171 9.23 -1.30 1.34
N GLN A 172 7.92 -1.07 1.20
CA GLN A 172 7.40 -0.15 0.20
C GLN A 172 7.90 1.28 0.43
N SER A 173 8.16 2.00 -0.65
CA SER A 173 8.35 3.45 -0.58
C SER A 173 7.02 4.18 -0.56
N ILE A 174 7.01 5.33 0.11
CA ILE A 174 5.89 6.28 0.08
C ILE A 174 6.21 7.45 -0.85
N ASN A 175 5.17 8.18 -1.27
CA ASN A 175 5.35 9.36 -2.11
C ASN A 175 6.16 10.44 -1.36
N PRO A 176 7.22 11.03 -1.98
CA PRO A 176 8.01 12.09 -1.39
C PRO A 176 7.21 13.25 -0.81
N ILE A 177 6.04 13.54 -1.38
CA ILE A 177 5.17 14.63 -0.92
C ILE A 177 4.78 14.53 0.56
N PHE A 178 4.76 13.31 1.13
CA PHE A 178 4.46 13.12 2.56
C PHE A 178 5.61 13.55 3.49
N PHE A 179 6.82 13.73 2.96
CA PHE A 179 7.96 14.28 3.71
C PHE A 179 8.02 15.81 3.66
N GLU A 180 7.24 16.42 2.77
CA GLU A 180 7.25 17.87 2.55
C GLU A 180 6.30 18.56 3.54
N GLU A 181 6.68 19.78 3.96
CA GLU A 181 5.81 20.59 4.79
C GLU A 181 4.77 21.33 3.91
N VAL A 182 3.50 21.15 4.26
CA VAL A 182 2.39 21.82 3.57
C VAL A 182 2.23 23.24 4.10
N SER A 183 2.12 24.23 3.21
CA SER A 183 2.00 25.63 3.61
C SER A 183 0.72 25.91 4.44
N PRO A 184 0.76 26.92 5.31
CA PRO A 184 -0.43 27.33 6.09
C PRO A 184 -1.63 27.69 5.19
N GLU A 185 -1.37 28.31 4.03
CA GLU A 185 -2.39 28.71 3.05
C GLU A 185 -3.09 27.48 2.46
N ARG A 186 -2.30 26.45 2.08
CA ARG A 186 -2.83 25.20 1.55
C ARG A 186 -3.63 24.45 2.62
N LYS A 187 -3.17 24.41 3.86
CA LYS A 187 -3.92 23.83 4.99
C LYS A 187 -5.25 24.56 5.20
N GLN A 188 -5.26 25.90 5.10
CA GLN A 188 -6.49 26.67 5.22
C GLN A 188 -7.45 26.45 4.05
N GLU A 189 -6.92 26.31 2.82
CA GLU A 189 -7.71 25.95 1.65
C GLU A 189 -8.40 24.59 1.83
N MET A 190 -7.63 23.56 2.28
CA MET A 190 -8.18 22.23 2.54
C MET A 190 -9.25 22.28 3.64
N ARG A 191 -9.04 23.07 4.69
CA ARG A 191 -10.03 23.25 5.75
C ARG A 191 -11.34 23.83 5.21
N LYS A 192 -11.27 24.82 4.33
CA LYS A 192 -12.45 25.42 3.67
C LYS A 192 -13.11 24.45 2.68
N LYS A 193 -12.31 23.83 1.82
CA LYS A 193 -12.78 22.91 0.77
C LYS A 193 -13.59 21.74 1.34
N TYR A 194 -13.10 21.14 2.42
CA TYR A 194 -13.71 19.96 3.04
C TYR A 194 -14.48 20.27 4.33
N GLN A 195 -14.65 21.56 4.68
CA GLN A 195 -15.34 22.01 5.90
C GLN A 195 -14.80 21.33 7.16
N LEU A 196 -13.47 21.17 7.24
CA LEU A 196 -12.83 20.41 8.30
C LEU A 196 -12.89 21.15 9.65
N PRO A 197 -13.16 20.42 10.74
CA PRO A 197 -13.10 20.97 12.09
C PRO A 197 -11.66 21.38 12.46
N LYS A 198 -11.53 22.24 13.49
CA LYS A 198 -10.20 22.68 13.97
C LYS A 198 -9.36 21.54 14.51
N LYS A 199 -10.00 20.60 15.22
CA LYS A 199 -9.40 19.39 15.79
C LYS A 199 -10.13 18.19 15.24
N PHE A 200 -9.40 17.16 14.81
CA PHE A 200 -10.00 15.94 14.32
C PHE A 200 -9.06 14.74 14.40
N ILE A 201 -9.65 13.58 14.47
CA ILE A 201 -9.02 12.28 14.30
C ILE A 201 -9.09 11.92 12.82
N LEU A 202 -8.00 11.43 12.24
CA LEU A 202 -7.97 10.99 10.85
C LEU A 202 -8.00 9.46 10.76
N SER A 203 -8.83 8.94 9.87
CA SER A 203 -8.83 7.52 9.48
C SER A 203 -8.73 7.42 7.95
N VAL A 204 -7.78 6.65 7.44
CA VAL A 204 -7.47 6.58 6.01
C VAL A 204 -7.59 5.15 5.49
N GLY A 205 -8.30 4.98 4.38
CA GLY A 205 -8.46 3.69 3.70
C GLY A 205 -9.90 3.45 3.25
N THR A 206 -10.08 2.42 2.42
CA THR A 206 -11.42 1.97 2.01
C THR A 206 -12.27 1.67 3.25
N VAL A 207 -13.51 2.14 3.28
CA VAL A 207 -14.44 1.89 4.38
C VAL A 207 -14.97 0.46 4.25
N GLU A 208 -14.23 -0.49 4.82
CA GLU A 208 -14.46 -1.94 4.74
C GLU A 208 -14.24 -2.61 6.12
N PRO A 209 -14.81 -3.79 6.39
CA PRO A 209 -14.71 -4.46 7.70
C PRO A 209 -13.26 -4.60 8.18
N ARG A 210 -12.34 -4.96 7.32
CA ARG A 210 -10.93 -5.18 7.65
C ARG A 210 -10.22 -3.93 8.20
N LYS A 211 -10.62 -2.73 7.74
CA LYS A 211 -10.07 -1.44 8.23
C LYS A 211 -10.64 -1.01 9.58
N ASN A 212 -11.71 -1.67 10.01
CA ASN A 212 -12.21 -1.68 11.38
C ASN A 212 -12.60 -0.30 11.95
N LEU A 213 -13.14 0.57 11.08
CA LEU A 213 -13.61 1.90 11.49
C LEU A 213 -14.64 1.84 12.62
N LEU A 214 -15.50 0.80 12.63
CA LEU A 214 -16.52 0.64 13.65
C LEU A 214 -15.90 0.50 15.04
N ALA A 215 -14.85 -0.30 15.21
CA ALA A 215 -14.18 -0.46 16.51
C ALA A 215 -13.55 0.86 17.03
N LEU A 216 -13.07 1.74 16.13
CA LEU A 216 -12.67 3.09 16.53
C LEU A 216 -13.86 3.86 17.11
N LEU A 217 -15.00 3.88 16.43
CA LEU A 217 -16.18 4.63 16.85
C LEU A 217 -16.78 4.05 18.16
N GLU A 218 -16.84 2.73 18.28
CA GLU A 218 -17.23 2.04 19.52
C GLU A 218 -16.30 2.41 20.68
N GLY A 219 -15.00 2.40 20.46
CA GLY A 219 -14.00 2.82 21.45
C GLY A 219 -14.16 4.28 21.87
N MET A 220 -14.49 5.16 20.93
CA MET A 220 -14.75 6.57 21.21
C MET A 220 -15.99 6.74 22.08
N THR A 221 -17.08 6.02 21.80
CA THR A 221 -18.29 6.01 22.63
C THR A 221 -17.99 5.50 24.04
N LEU A 222 -17.32 4.36 24.17
CA LEU A 222 -16.97 3.76 25.47
C LEU A 222 -16.07 4.68 26.32
N SER A 223 -15.11 5.35 25.70
CA SER A 223 -14.18 6.29 26.37
C SER A 223 -14.76 7.69 26.55
N LYS A 224 -15.96 7.97 26.02
CA LYS A 224 -16.58 9.29 25.98
C LYS A 224 -15.67 10.33 25.33
N THR A 225 -15.06 9.98 24.18
CA THR A 225 -14.18 10.84 23.39
C THR A 225 -14.91 11.29 22.13
N TYR A 226 -15.39 12.54 22.11
CA TYR A 226 -16.26 13.07 21.05
C TYR A 226 -15.54 14.09 20.14
N VAL A 227 -14.28 13.81 19.81
CA VAL A 227 -13.53 14.59 18.81
C VAL A 227 -14.00 14.15 17.42
N PRO A 228 -14.25 15.09 16.48
CA PRO A 228 -14.66 14.74 15.12
C PRO A 228 -13.68 13.78 14.44
N VAL A 229 -14.23 12.84 13.64
CA VAL A 229 -13.44 11.90 12.84
C VAL A 229 -13.57 12.27 11.37
N VAL A 230 -12.45 12.44 10.69
CA VAL A 230 -12.37 12.60 9.24
C VAL A 230 -11.93 11.26 8.64
N VAL A 231 -12.76 10.68 7.80
CA VAL A 231 -12.54 9.41 7.13
C VAL A 231 -12.25 9.66 5.66
N VAL A 232 -11.08 9.27 5.18
CA VAL A 232 -10.67 9.42 3.77
C VAL A 232 -10.60 8.08 3.10
N GLY A 233 -11.45 7.84 2.11
CA GLY A 233 -11.38 6.60 1.36
C GLY A 233 -12.63 6.27 0.53
N LYS A 234 -12.53 5.16 -0.20
CA LYS A 234 -13.65 4.67 -1.00
C LYS A 234 -14.73 4.09 -0.07
N SER A 235 -15.98 4.47 -0.31
CA SER A 235 -17.16 3.86 0.33
C SER A 235 -17.39 2.45 -0.19
N THR A 236 -17.90 1.58 0.70
CA THR A 236 -18.46 0.25 0.40
C THR A 236 -19.79 0.07 1.16
N ASP A 237 -20.47 -1.04 0.95
CA ASP A 237 -21.72 -1.35 1.68
C ASP A 237 -21.54 -1.37 3.20
N TYR A 238 -20.33 -1.63 3.68
CA TYR A 238 -19.99 -1.57 5.11
C TYR A 238 -20.22 -0.17 5.71
N GLN A 239 -20.12 0.90 4.91
CA GLN A 239 -20.40 2.25 5.39
C GLN A 239 -21.81 2.41 5.92
N HIS A 240 -22.81 1.69 5.38
CA HIS A 240 -24.18 1.72 5.92
C HIS A 240 -24.24 1.18 7.36
N LYS A 241 -23.43 0.16 7.68
CA LYS A 241 -23.34 -0.35 9.06
C LYS A 241 -22.74 0.71 9.99
N VAL A 242 -21.69 1.40 9.52
CA VAL A 242 -21.06 2.48 10.27
C VAL A 242 -22.03 3.65 10.50
N GLN A 243 -22.77 4.06 9.47
CA GLN A 243 -23.78 5.13 9.59
C GLN A 243 -24.88 4.79 10.60
N LYS A 244 -25.41 3.57 10.56
CA LYS A 244 -26.41 3.12 11.56
C LYS A 244 -25.87 3.20 12.99
N PHE A 245 -24.59 2.88 13.20
CA PHE A 245 -23.96 3.00 14.51
C PHE A 245 -23.87 4.47 14.94
N ILE A 246 -23.46 5.38 14.04
CA ILE A 246 -23.37 6.82 14.33
C ILE A 246 -24.74 7.39 14.72
N GLU A 247 -25.78 7.03 13.99
CA GLU A 247 -27.17 7.47 14.26
C GLU A 247 -27.68 6.96 15.61
N ALA A 248 -27.34 5.72 15.99
CA ALA A 248 -27.72 5.12 17.26
C ALA A 248 -27.02 5.75 18.48
N ASP A 249 -25.85 6.38 18.29
CA ASP A 249 -25.11 7.06 19.38
C ASP A 249 -25.66 8.48 19.70
N LEU A 250 -26.94 8.73 19.44
CA LEU A 250 -27.63 9.98 19.74
C LEU A 250 -26.92 11.23 19.18
N ASN A 251 -26.33 11.13 18.01
CA ASN A 251 -25.59 12.20 17.30
C ASN A 251 -24.41 12.82 18.08
N ARG A 252 -23.77 12.05 18.97
CA ARG A 252 -22.56 12.51 19.67
C ARG A 252 -21.28 12.35 18.84
N LEU A 253 -21.28 11.40 17.90
CA LEU A 253 -20.17 11.16 16.98
C LEU A 253 -20.33 12.02 15.72
N PHE A 254 -19.34 12.87 15.48
CA PHE A 254 -19.25 13.68 14.26
C PHE A 254 -18.26 13.02 13.29
N VAL A 255 -18.75 12.43 12.20
CA VAL A 255 -17.92 11.72 11.21
C VAL A 255 -18.08 12.37 9.85
N TYR A 256 -16.96 12.81 9.27
CA TYR A 256 -16.88 13.42 7.95
C TYR A 256 -16.31 12.41 6.97
N PHE A 257 -17.12 11.88 6.05
CA PHE A 257 -16.65 10.99 5.01
C PHE A 257 -16.20 11.79 3.79
N LEU A 258 -14.92 11.72 3.49
CA LEU A 258 -14.35 12.30 2.30
C LEU A 258 -14.11 11.20 1.25
N PRO A 259 -14.30 11.49 -0.05
CA PRO A 259 -13.94 10.56 -1.10
C PRO A 259 -12.42 10.35 -1.10
N ARG A 260 -11.93 9.49 -1.99
CA ARG A 260 -10.50 9.44 -2.23
C ARG A 260 -10.01 10.81 -2.76
N ILE A 261 -8.98 11.33 -2.12
CA ILE A 261 -8.34 12.60 -2.45
C ILE A 261 -6.93 12.37 -3.03
N GLN A 262 -6.30 13.41 -3.54
CA GLN A 262 -4.93 13.36 -4.04
C GLN A 262 -3.91 13.34 -2.89
N ASP A 263 -2.69 12.86 -3.19
CA ASP A 263 -1.67 12.68 -2.16
C ASP A 263 -1.25 14.02 -1.51
N ASP A 264 -1.24 15.14 -2.24
CA ASP A 264 -0.96 16.47 -1.70
C ASP A 264 -2.03 16.94 -0.71
N GLU A 265 -3.29 16.67 -1.00
CA GLU A 265 -4.41 16.96 -0.10
C GLU A 265 -4.36 16.04 1.13
N LEU A 266 -4.01 14.76 0.94
CA LEU A 266 -3.88 13.79 2.03
C LEU A 266 -2.71 14.18 2.97
N ALA A 267 -1.58 14.64 2.42
CA ALA A 267 -0.46 15.16 3.20
C ALA A 267 -0.89 16.34 4.09
N ALA A 268 -1.72 17.26 3.54
CA ALA A 268 -2.27 18.35 4.33
C ALA A 268 -3.18 17.86 5.47
N LEU A 269 -4.02 16.85 5.22
CA LEU A 269 -4.89 16.26 6.25
C LEU A 269 -4.08 15.58 7.36
N TYR A 270 -3.04 14.81 7.02
CA TYR A 270 -2.14 14.23 8.02
C TYR A 270 -1.53 15.30 8.92
N GLN A 271 -1.00 16.39 8.32
CA GLN A 271 -0.37 17.47 9.09
C GLN A 271 -1.35 18.33 9.91
N MET A 272 -2.66 18.26 9.61
CA MET A 272 -3.71 18.98 10.37
C MET A 272 -4.39 18.12 11.43
N ALA A 273 -4.27 16.79 11.36
CA ALA A 273 -4.93 15.88 12.29
C ALA A 273 -4.23 15.87 13.67
N ASP A 274 -5.01 15.77 14.74
CA ASP A 274 -4.46 15.60 16.10
C ASP A 274 -3.82 14.20 16.26
N VAL A 275 -4.39 13.19 15.58
CA VAL A 275 -3.91 11.81 15.56
C VAL A 275 -4.53 11.05 14.38
N MET A 276 -3.76 10.17 13.77
CA MET A 276 -4.28 9.17 12.83
C MET A 276 -4.52 7.85 13.56
N VAL A 277 -5.72 7.28 13.41
CA VAL A 277 -6.08 5.98 13.99
C VAL A 277 -6.34 4.97 12.88
N TYR A 278 -5.56 3.88 12.89
CA TYR A 278 -5.57 2.85 11.85
C TYR A 278 -5.68 1.45 12.48
N PRO A 279 -6.87 1.07 12.99
CA PRO A 279 -7.06 -0.15 13.79
C PRO A 279 -7.38 -1.36 12.89
N SER A 280 -6.70 -1.49 11.75
CA SER A 280 -6.93 -2.59 10.81
C SER A 280 -6.70 -3.95 11.44
N LEU A 281 -7.55 -4.92 11.12
CA LEU A 281 -7.42 -6.30 11.58
C LEU A 281 -6.18 -6.97 10.98
N PHE A 282 -5.92 -6.70 9.70
CA PHE A 282 -4.75 -7.24 9.00
C PHE A 282 -4.35 -6.38 7.81
N GLU A 283 -3.04 -6.21 7.59
CA GLU A 283 -2.45 -5.50 6.45
C GLU A 283 -1.23 -6.25 5.89
N GLY A 284 -1.03 -6.13 4.57
CA GLY A 284 0.21 -6.57 3.95
C GLY A 284 1.40 -5.65 4.26
N PHE A 285 1.13 -4.33 4.45
CA PHE A 285 2.13 -3.35 4.85
C PHE A 285 1.56 -2.29 5.81
N GLY A 286 0.73 -1.38 5.33
CA GLY A 286 0.19 -0.28 6.11
C GLY A 286 0.74 1.08 5.68
N LEU A 287 0.68 1.37 4.37
CA LEU A 287 1.13 2.66 3.82
C LEU A 287 0.62 3.87 4.60
N PRO A 288 -0.67 3.94 5.04
CA PRO A 288 -1.15 5.09 5.81
C PRO A 288 -0.38 5.36 7.11
N VAL A 289 0.18 4.32 7.75
CA VAL A 289 1.02 4.48 8.95
C VAL A 289 2.34 5.16 8.60
N ALA A 290 3.00 4.72 7.53
CA ALA A 290 4.25 5.32 7.07
C ALA A 290 4.04 6.76 6.56
N GLU A 291 2.96 7.02 5.80
CA GLU A 291 2.58 8.34 5.28
C GLU A 291 2.29 9.32 6.43
N ALA A 292 1.51 8.89 7.44
CA ALA A 292 1.20 9.71 8.61
C ALA A 292 2.47 10.07 9.39
N GLN A 293 3.38 9.11 9.61
CA GLN A 293 4.64 9.35 10.29
C GLN A 293 5.55 10.32 9.52
N ALA A 294 5.66 10.16 8.20
CA ALA A 294 6.42 11.06 7.36
C ALA A 294 5.88 12.50 7.41
N SER A 295 4.55 12.64 7.39
CA SER A 295 3.85 13.92 7.47
C SER A 295 3.81 14.52 8.89
N GLY A 296 4.39 13.87 9.90
CA GLY A 296 4.41 14.36 11.27
C GLY A 296 3.05 14.25 11.99
N CYS A 297 2.24 13.24 11.65
CA CYS A 297 1.00 12.92 12.36
C CYS A 297 1.25 11.83 13.40
N PRO A 298 0.83 12.00 14.67
CA PRO A 298 0.86 10.92 15.65
C PRO A 298 -0.01 9.75 15.22
N VAL A 299 0.43 8.51 15.46
CA VAL A 299 -0.25 7.30 15.00
C VAL A 299 -0.68 6.40 16.16
N ILE A 300 -1.93 5.95 16.11
CA ILE A 300 -2.44 4.77 16.83
C ILE A 300 -2.75 3.71 15.79
N THR A 301 -2.21 2.51 15.93
CA THR A 301 -2.44 1.41 14.99
C THR A 301 -2.52 0.06 15.70
N SER A 302 -2.87 -0.99 14.97
CA SER A 302 -2.99 -2.34 15.55
C SER A 302 -1.63 -2.95 15.88
N ASN A 303 -1.62 -3.82 16.87
CA ASN A 303 -0.47 -4.64 17.26
C ASN A 303 -0.34 -5.94 16.44
N THR A 304 -1.04 -6.04 15.31
CA THR A 304 -1.14 -7.23 14.47
C THR A 304 -0.53 -7.02 13.09
N SER A 305 -0.26 -8.12 12.39
CA SER A 305 0.25 -8.16 11.01
C SER A 305 1.54 -7.37 10.81
N SER A 306 1.64 -6.61 9.72
CA SER A 306 2.78 -5.76 9.37
C SER A 306 2.79 -4.41 10.10
N LEU A 307 1.73 -4.04 10.81
CA LEU A 307 1.59 -2.71 11.38
C LEU A 307 2.65 -2.38 12.45
N PRO A 308 3.05 -3.32 13.35
CA PRO A 308 4.15 -3.07 14.29
C PRO A 308 5.51 -2.86 13.61
N GLU A 309 5.82 -3.59 12.55
CA GLU A 309 7.08 -3.43 11.83
C GLU A 309 7.15 -2.12 11.04
N VAL A 310 6.01 -1.64 10.51
CA VAL A 310 5.93 -0.35 9.82
C VAL A 310 5.94 0.81 10.81
N GLY A 311 5.14 0.73 11.87
CA GLY A 311 5.04 1.79 12.87
C GLY A 311 6.29 1.95 13.75
N GLY A 312 7.06 0.87 13.95
CA GLY A 312 8.27 0.87 14.77
C GLY A 312 8.01 1.30 16.22
N ASN A 313 8.91 2.10 16.78
CA ASN A 313 8.74 2.70 18.12
C ASN A 313 8.01 4.06 18.08
N ALA A 314 7.41 4.40 16.94
CA ALA A 314 6.83 5.72 16.65
C ALA A 314 5.30 5.69 16.53
N ALA A 315 4.65 4.64 17.03
CA ALA A 315 3.20 4.53 17.10
C ALA A 315 2.75 4.03 18.49
N LYS A 316 1.49 4.27 18.82
CA LYS A 316 0.79 3.56 19.90
C LYS A 316 0.09 2.36 19.33
N TYR A 317 0.23 1.22 19.98
CA TYR A 317 -0.33 -0.05 19.52
C TYR A 317 -1.53 -0.44 20.37
N VAL A 318 -2.55 -0.99 19.71
CA VAL A 318 -3.80 -1.45 20.34
C VAL A 318 -4.20 -2.81 19.74
N ASN A 319 -4.93 -3.59 20.52
CA ASN A 319 -5.61 -4.76 19.97
C ASN A 319 -6.83 -4.30 19.17
N PRO A 320 -6.89 -4.55 17.83
CA PRO A 320 -8.00 -4.10 16.99
C PRO A 320 -9.35 -4.75 17.33
N GLU A 321 -9.36 -5.86 18.05
CA GLU A 321 -10.55 -6.56 18.49
C GLU A 321 -11.11 -6.03 19.83
N LYS A 322 -10.42 -5.02 20.44
CA LYS A 322 -10.79 -4.43 21.72
C LYS A 322 -11.09 -2.94 21.60
N PRO A 323 -12.32 -2.55 21.26
CA PRO A 323 -12.71 -1.15 21.12
C PRO A 323 -12.40 -0.31 22.37
N GLU A 324 -12.55 -0.88 23.57
CA GLU A 324 -12.24 -0.21 24.84
C GLU A 324 -10.77 0.19 24.96
N GLU A 325 -9.85 -0.62 24.44
CA GLU A 325 -8.42 -0.32 24.42
C GLU A 325 -8.12 0.82 23.43
N ILE A 326 -8.73 0.76 22.25
CA ILE A 326 -8.62 1.83 21.23
C ILE A 326 -9.06 3.16 21.83
N GLY A 327 -10.25 3.20 22.46
CA GLY A 327 -10.79 4.41 23.08
C GLY A 327 -9.93 4.93 24.24
N LYS A 328 -9.41 4.05 25.10
CA LYS A 328 -8.54 4.39 26.22
C LYS A 328 -7.23 5.02 25.75
N VAL A 329 -6.56 4.39 24.78
CA VAL A 329 -5.29 4.89 24.21
C VAL A 329 -5.50 6.20 23.48
N LEU A 330 -6.57 6.32 22.71
CA LEU A 330 -6.95 7.54 22.00
C LEU A 330 -7.15 8.71 22.98
N LYS A 331 -7.99 8.52 23.99
CA LYS A 331 -8.27 9.54 25.03
C LYS A 331 -7.00 10.01 25.73
N SER A 332 -6.14 9.05 26.12
CA SER A 332 -4.87 9.34 26.78
C SER A 332 -3.93 10.14 25.85
N LEU A 333 -3.81 9.75 24.57
CA LEU A 333 -2.92 10.43 23.64
C LEU A 333 -3.43 11.86 23.30
N LEU A 334 -4.73 12.06 23.15
CA LEU A 334 -5.31 13.37 22.90
C LEU A 334 -5.06 14.34 24.06
N ALA A 335 -5.04 13.84 25.31
CA ALA A 335 -4.73 14.65 26.49
C ALA A 335 -3.22 14.91 26.71
N ASN A 336 -2.34 14.15 26.03
CA ASN A 336 -0.89 14.21 26.24
C ASN A 336 -0.16 14.86 25.04
N GLN A 337 -0.01 16.17 25.07
CA GLN A 337 0.68 16.93 24.01
C GLN A 337 2.14 16.48 23.87
N ALA A 338 2.90 16.38 24.95
CA ALA A 338 4.31 15.95 24.91
C ALA A 338 4.46 14.53 24.33
N GLY A 339 3.49 13.63 24.63
CA GLY A 339 3.43 12.30 24.04
C GLY A 339 3.21 12.32 22.52
N ARG A 340 2.35 13.21 22.02
CA ARG A 340 2.16 13.40 20.57
C ARG A 340 3.41 13.95 19.90
N GLU A 341 4.04 14.98 20.46
CA GLU A 341 5.29 15.57 19.95
C GLU A 341 6.42 14.55 19.89
N SER A 342 6.56 13.70 20.91
CA SER A 342 7.50 12.59 20.92
C SER A 342 7.24 11.57 19.79
N LEU A 343 5.97 11.23 19.54
CA LEU A 343 5.59 10.33 18.44
C LEU A 343 5.88 10.96 17.06
N ILE A 344 5.64 12.26 16.90
CA ILE A 344 5.97 13.00 15.66
C ILE A 344 7.47 12.92 15.39
N ALA A 345 8.31 13.26 16.37
CA ALA A 345 9.77 13.24 16.20
C ALA A 345 10.27 11.83 15.83
N LYS A 346 9.82 10.81 16.55
CA LYS A 346 10.17 9.40 16.26
C LYS A 346 9.61 8.96 14.89
N GLY A 347 8.41 9.40 14.54
CA GLY A 347 7.74 9.05 13.28
C GLY A 347 8.51 9.56 12.07
N ARG A 348 8.94 10.80 12.08
CA ARG A 348 9.77 11.38 11.01
C ARG A 348 11.09 10.62 10.81
N ILE A 349 11.72 10.15 11.90
CA ILE A 349 12.92 9.32 11.84
C ILE A 349 12.60 7.94 11.26
N ASN A 350 11.55 7.27 11.77
CA ASN A 350 11.16 5.94 11.30
C ASN A 350 10.77 5.94 9.82
N ALA A 351 10.08 6.99 9.36
CA ALA A 351 9.64 7.13 7.97
C ALA A 351 10.78 7.20 6.95
N GLN A 352 12.01 7.58 7.36
CA GLN A 352 13.19 7.59 6.49
C GLN A 352 13.52 6.19 5.92
N ARG A 353 13.03 5.13 6.53
CA ARG A 353 13.14 3.76 6.01
C ARG A 353 12.38 3.56 4.70
N PHE A 354 11.37 4.39 4.44
CA PHE A 354 10.40 4.24 3.36
C PHE A 354 10.58 5.28 2.24
N THR A 355 11.76 5.88 2.14
CA THR A 355 12.08 6.80 1.05
C THR A 355 12.27 6.06 -0.27
N PRO A 356 11.96 6.69 -1.42
CA PRO A 356 12.21 6.10 -2.74
C PRO A 356 13.67 5.73 -2.98
N GLU A 357 14.62 6.50 -2.42
CA GLU A 357 16.05 6.26 -2.55
C GLU A 357 16.46 4.95 -1.87
N ASN A 358 16.03 4.75 -0.61
CA ASN A 358 16.29 3.52 0.13
C ASN A 358 15.65 2.30 -0.55
N PHE A 359 14.43 2.45 -1.05
CA PHE A 359 13.72 1.42 -1.80
C PHE A 359 14.50 1.04 -3.08
N ALA A 360 14.86 2.01 -3.91
CA ALA A 360 15.57 1.77 -5.16
C ALA A 360 16.94 1.13 -4.92
N LYS A 361 17.68 1.57 -3.89
CA LYS A 361 18.97 1.00 -3.50
C LYS A 361 18.86 -0.49 -3.16
N GLN A 362 17.86 -0.88 -2.36
CA GLN A 362 17.66 -2.27 -1.96
C GLN A 362 17.28 -3.14 -3.17
N PHE A 363 16.41 -2.64 -4.07
CA PHE A 363 16.08 -3.36 -5.31
C PHE A 363 17.28 -3.51 -6.24
N LYS A 364 18.08 -2.46 -6.40
CA LYS A 364 19.31 -2.53 -7.22
C LYS A 364 20.25 -3.60 -6.68
N GLN A 365 20.42 -3.68 -5.38
CA GLN A 365 21.22 -4.72 -4.73
C GLN A 365 20.65 -6.13 -4.96
N LEU A 366 19.32 -6.31 -4.80
CA LEU A 366 18.66 -7.56 -5.09
C LEU A 366 18.86 -8.01 -6.53
N TYR A 367 18.72 -7.08 -7.50
CA TYR A 367 18.91 -7.37 -8.92
C TYR A 367 20.36 -7.77 -9.23
N ASN A 368 21.34 -7.05 -8.66
CA ASN A 368 22.75 -7.39 -8.83
C ASN A 368 23.09 -8.77 -8.27
N ASN A 369 22.62 -9.09 -7.06
CA ASN A 369 22.85 -10.38 -6.44
C ASN A 369 22.29 -11.50 -7.33
N LEU A 370 21.05 -11.34 -7.80
CA LEU A 370 20.38 -12.36 -8.63
C LEU A 370 21.06 -12.59 -9.98
N LEU A 371 21.76 -11.60 -10.54
CA LEU A 371 22.49 -11.75 -11.79
C LEU A 371 23.88 -12.37 -11.61
N ASN A 372 24.43 -12.30 -10.38
CA ASN A 372 25.72 -12.87 -10.04
C ASN A 372 25.62 -14.35 -9.58
N ASP A 373 24.41 -14.80 -9.18
CA ASP A 373 24.08 -16.20 -8.87
C ASP A 373 23.77 -16.99 -10.16
#